data_9a19aaed83f6e66c04c7a94f61ee56a6
#
_entry.id   9a19aaed83f6e66c04c7a94f61ee56a6
#
_cell.length_a   1.000
_cell.length_b   1.000
_cell.length_c   1.000
_cell.angle_alpha   90.00
_cell.angle_beta   90.00
_cell.angle_gamma   90.00
#
_symmetry.space_group_name_H-M   'P 1'
#
loop_
_entity.id
_entity.type
_entity.pdbx_description
1 polymer ?
#
loop_
_entity_poly.entity_id
_entity_poly.type
_entity_poly.pdbx_seq_one_letter_code
_entity_poly.pdbx_strand_id
1 'polypeptide(L)'
;MLDVKATLKKSEERMEMAAMFLEDELNRIRAGRANVAILDGVRVDSYGSKVPLNQVANVSVPDPRTIAIKPWDRKEIRAIEKAIMDSDVGITPENNGEVIRLNIPVPTEERRRDLVKQCNKIAEKAKVEVRNVRADIKDKLKKAIKDGLSEDNEKEAELELQKLHDKYIKKLDELIAAKNKEIMTV
;
A
#
# COMPACT_ATOMS: atom_id res chain seq x y z
N MET A 1 5.62 37.90 -8.41
CA MET A 1 5.46 37.14 -9.67
C MET A 1 5.46 35.65 -9.34
N LEU A 2 4.49 34.89 -9.82
CA LEU A 2 4.40 33.44 -9.54
C LEU A 2 5.56 32.71 -10.23
N ASP A 3 6.32 31.92 -9.46
CA ASP A 3 7.31 31.00 -10.03
C ASP A 3 6.57 29.76 -10.57
N VAL A 4 6.36 29.74 -11.89
CA VAL A 4 5.63 28.67 -12.60
C VAL A 4 6.32 27.32 -12.41
N LYS A 5 7.65 27.26 -12.54
CA LYS A 5 8.42 26.00 -12.40
C LYS A 5 8.31 25.44 -10.98
N ALA A 6 8.46 26.27 -9.97
CA ALA A 6 8.28 25.84 -8.59
C ALA A 6 6.85 25.39 -8.29
N THR A 7 5.86 26.03 -8.92
CA THR A 7 4.44 25.69 -8.77
C THR A 7 4.13 24.33 -9.41
N LEU A 8 4.62 24.07 -10.62
CA LEU A 8 4.47 22.78 -11.31
C LEU A 8 5.19 21.66 -10.54
N LYS A 9 6.40 21.91 -10.03
CA LYS A 9 7.10 20.93 -9.21
C LYS A 9 6.33 20.57 -7.93
N LYS A 10 5.78 21.55 -7.23
CA LYS A 10 4.91 21.30 -6.07
C LYS A 10 3.64 20.53 -6.42
N SER A 11 3.07 20.75 -7.61
CA SER A 11 1.92 19.98 -8.06
C SER A 11 2.29 18.52 -8.33
N GLU A 12 3.44 18.28 -8.96
CA GLU A 12 3.95 16.93 -9.18
C GLU A 12 4.21 16.20 -7.85
N GLU A 13 4.84 16.85 -6.87
CA GLU A 13 5.04 16.29 -5.53
C GLU A 13 3.72 15.90 -4.85
N ARG A 14 2.69 16.76 -4.93
CA ARG A 14 1.36 16.44 -4.38
C ARG A 14 0.67 15.27 -5.10
N MET A 15 0.79 15.19 -6.42
CA MET A 15 0.24 14.08 -7.21
C MET A 15 0.99 12.76 -6.92
N GLU A 16 2.31 12.83 -6.75
CA GLU A 16 3.11 11.67 -6.32
C GLU A 16 2.71 11.18 -4.93
N MET A 17 2.49 12.09 -3.98
CA MET A 17 2.00 11.73 -2.64
C MET A 17 0.64 11.01 -2.71
N ALA A 18 -0.26 11.42 -3.60
CA ALA A 18 -1.53 10.73 -3.80
C ALA A 18 -1.33 9.31 -4.36
N ALA A 19 -0.35 9.12 -5.26
CA ALA A 19 0.00 7.80 -5.78
C ALA A 19 0.63 6.89 -4.71
N MET A 20 1.55 7.43 -3.91
CA MET A 20 2.17 6.70 -2.79
C MET A 20 1.12 6.31 -1.74
N PHE A 21 0.21 7.22 -1.40
CA PHE A 21 -0.89 6.91 -0.49
C PHE A 21 -1.77 5.77 -1.01
N LEU A 22 -2.11 5.78 -2.31
CA LEU A 22 -2.87 4.68 -2.92
C LEU A 22 -2.10 3.36 -2.81
N GLU A 23 -0.82 3.36 -3.14
CA GLU A 23 0.03 2.16 -3.08
C GLU A 23 0.08 1.58 -1.67
N ASP A 24 0.28 2.43 -0.65
CA ASP A 24 0.28 2.02 0.76
C ASP A 24 -1.08 1.44 1.20
N GLU A 25 -2.18 2.08 0.83
CA GLU A 25 -3.52 1.60 1.16
C GLU A 25 -3.84 0.26 0.45
N LEU A 26 -3.43 0.10 -0.81
CA LEU A 26 -3.60 -1.16 -1.55
C LEU A 26 -2.75 -2.28 -0.94
N ASN A 27 -1.55 -1.98 -0.43
CA ASN A 27 -0.68 -2.95 0.24
C ASN A 27 -1.27 -3.42 1.58
N ARG A 28 -2.05 -2.59 2.27
CA ARG A 28 -2.78 -2.98 3.49
C ARG A 28 -3.94 -3.94 3.22
N ILE A 29 -4.48 -3.95 2.00
CA ILE A 29 -5.56 -4.87 1.62
C ILE A 29 -4.98 -6.26 1.43
N ARG A 30 -5.38 -7.16 2.33
CA ARG A 30 -4.98 -8.57 2.31
C ARG A 30 -5.76 -9.32 1.23
N ALA A 31 -5.10 -9.61 0.13
CA ALA A 31 -5.72 -10.29 -1.03
C ALA A 31 -5.67 -11.84 -0.95
N GLY A 32 -5.48 -12.41 0.25
CA GLY A 32 -5.33 -13.87 0.42
C GLY A 32 -3.94 -14.39 0.10
N ARG A 33 -2.94 -13.50 -0.10
CA ARG A 33 -1.53 -13.86 -0.23
C ARG A 33 -0.79 -13.77 1.10
N ALA A 34 0.16 -14.66 1.27
CA ALA A 34 1.08 -14.63 2.39
C ALA A 34 1.97 -13.38 2.32
N ASN A 35 1.97 -12.60 3.40
CA ASN A 35 2.84 -11.44 3.56
C ASN A 35 3.45 -11.48 4.96
N VAL A 36 4.77 -11.41 5.03
CA VAL A 36 5.52 -11.41 6.30
C VAL A 36 5.09 -10.25 7.20
N ALA A 37 4.71 -9.10 6.62
CA ALA A 37 4.23 -7.93 7.37
C ALA A 37 3.02 -8.20 8.29
N ILE A 38 2.30 -9.30 8.08
CA ILE A 38 1.23 -9.76 9.00
C ILE A 38 1.78 -10.00 10.41
N LEU A 39 3.05 -10.39 10.51
CA LEU A 39 3.70 -10.80 11.75
C LEU A 39 4.48 -9.68 12.44
N ASP A 40 4.57 -8.49 11.85
CA ASP A 40 5.36 -7.36 12.39
C ASP A 40 4.91 -6.90 13.78
N GLY A 41 3.62 -7.10 14.10
CA GLY A 41 3.04 -6.79 15.42
C GLY A 41 3.20 -7.90 16.46
N VAL A 42 3.67 -9.09 16.07
CA VAL A 42 3.76 -10.24 16.99
C VAL A 42 4.95 -10.09 17.91
N ARG A 43 4.68 -10.16 19.22
CA ARG A 43 5.69 -10.14 20.29
C ARG A 43 5.74 -11.48 20.97
N VAL A 44 6.90 -12.09 20.96
CA VAL A 44 7.15 -13.41 21.59
C VAL A 44 7.75 -13.22 22.98
N ASP A 45 7.26 -13.98 23.94
CA ASP A 45 7.88 -14.04 25.28
C ASP A 45 9.06 -15.03 25.20
N SER A 46 10.26 -14.48 25.02
CA SER A 46 11.50 -15.22 24.95
C SER A 46 12.31 -14.96 26.21
N TYR A 47 12.52 -16.00 26.99
CA TYR A 47 13.29 -15.96 28.27
C TYR A 47 12.88 -14.81 29.23
N GLY A 48 11.56 -14.54 29.31
CA GLY A 48 11.01 -13.51 30.21
C GLY A 48 11.03 -12.08 29.63
N SER A 49 11.38 -11.91 28.36
CA SER A 49 11.36 -10.64 27.67
C SER A 49 10.49 -10.71 26.41
N LYS A 50 9.67 -9.67 26.19
CA LYS A 50 8.88 -9.57 24.95
C LYS A 50 9.72 -9.02 23.80
N VAL A 51 10.04 -9.85 22.83
CA VAL A 51 10.85 -9.52 21.67
C VAL A 51 10.05 -9.66 20.36
N PRO A 52 10.39 -8.92 19.30
CA PRO A 52 9.77 -9.10 18.00
C PRO A 52 10.06 -10.50 17.45
N LEU A 53 9.10 -11.07 16.70
CA LEU A 53 9.21 -12.42 16.14
C LEU A 53 10.47 -12.61 15.27
N ASN A 54 10.86 -11.59 14.50
CA ASN A 54 12.03 -11.63 13.64
C ASN A 54 13.38 -11.77 14.37
N GLN A 55 13.41 -11.56 15.69
CA GLN A 55 14.61 -11.76 16.50
C GLN A 55 14.77 -13.21 16.98
N VAL A 56 13.67 -13.97 17.09
CA VAL A 56 13.66 -15.35 17.61
C VAL A 56 13.42 -16.40 16.52
N ALA A 57 13.03 -15.99 15.32
CA ALA A 57 12.76 -16.90 14.22
C ALA A 57 13.07 -16.26 12.84
N ASN A 58 13.37 -17.13 11.90
CA ASN A 58 13.42 -16.77 10.49
C ASN A 58 12.02 -16.95 9.88
N VAL A 59 11.50 -15.88 9.23
CA VAL A 59 10.19 -15.87 8.57
C VAL A 59 10.40 -15.90 7.08
N SER A 60 9.77 -16.84 6.39
CA SER A 60 9.83 -17.00 4.93
C SER A 60 8.45 -17.30 4.33
N VAL A 61 8.29 -17.08 3.04
CA VAL A 61 7.07 -17.37 2.29
C VAL A 61 7.41 -18.39 1.21
N PRO A 62 7.37 -19.71 1.55
CA PRO A 62 7.67 -20.76 0.59
C PRO A 62 6.63 -20.87 -0.53
N ASP A 63 5.37 -20.55 -0.22
CA ASP A 63 4.22 -20.58 -1.12
C ASP A 63 3.45 -19.28 -1.08
N PRO A 64 2.70 -18.90 -2.12
CA PRO A 64 1.89 -17.69 -2.13
C PRO A 64 0.86 -17.57 -0.99
N ARG A 65 0.57 -18.67 -0.28
CA ARG A 65 -0.44 -18.74 0.80
C ARG A 65 0.09 -19.29 2.12
N THR A 66 1.38 -19.62 2.20
CA THR A 66 1.98 -20.20 3.40
C THR A 66 3.10 -19.31 3.92
N ILE A 67 3.05 -18.96 5.19
CA ILE A 67 4.17 -18.35 5.89
C ILE A 67 4.82 -19.43 6.72
N ALA A 68 6.12 -19.63 6.56
CA ALA A 68 6.92 -20.55 7.36
C ALA A 68 7.77 -19.77 8.35
N ILE A 69 7.66 -20.13 9.61
CA ILE A 69 8.41 -19.55 10.73
C ILE A 69 9.31 -20.63 11.29
N LYS A 70 10.60 -20.45 11.13
CA LYS A 70 11.62 -21.38 11.64
C LYS A 70 12.31 -20.74 12.84
N PRO A 71 12.03 -21.20 14.08
CA PRO A 71 12.69 -20.69 15.27
C PRO A 71 14.19 -20.96 15.24
N TRP A 72 14.96 -20.05 15.83
CA TRP A 72 16.40 -20.27 16.07
C TRP A 72 16.63 -21.33 17.14
N ASP A 73 15.77 -21.33 18.19
CA ASP A 73 15.74 -22.36 19.23
C ASP A 73 14.40 -23.12 19.19
N ARG A 74 14.47 -24.44 19.03
CA ARG A 74 13.28 -25.30 19.01
C ARG A 74 12.46 -25.22 20.30
N LYS A 75 13.06 -24.85 21.43
CA LYS A 75 12.35 -24.70 22.71
C LYS A 75 11.34 -23.53 22.67
N GLU A 76 11.57 -22.56 21.83
CA GLU A 76 10.71 -21.37 21.69
C GLU A 76 9.49 -21.58 20.77
N ILE A 77 9.38 -22.74 20.10
CA ILE A 77 8.23 -23.04 19.21
C ILE A 77 6.90 -22.78 19.88
N ARG A 78 6.71 -23.28 21.12
CA ARG A 78 5.46 -23.11 21.86
C ARG A 78 5.19 -21.66 22.25
N ALA A 79 6.22 -20.89 22.58
CA ALA A 79 6.09 -19.48 22.90
C ALA A 79 5.72 -18.65 21.65
N ILE A 80 6.31 -18.98 20.51
CA ILE A 80 6.00 -18.35 19.22
C ILE A 80 4.57 -18.69 18.79
N GLU A 81 4.18 -19.96 18.85
CA GLU A 81 2.83 -20.42 18.51
C GLU A 81 1.78 -19.70 19.38
N LYS A 82 1.99 -19.64 20.67
CA LYS A 82 1.11 -18.91 21.61
C LYS A 82 1.03 -17.42 21.27
N ALA A 83 2.18 -16.78 21.01
CA ALA A 83 2.23 -15.37 20.66
C ALA A 83 1.45 -15.05 19.37
N ILE A 84 1.47 -15.96 18.38
CA ILE A 84 0.70 -15.83 17.14
C ILE A 84 -0.80 -16.02 17.42
N MET A 85 -1.18 -16.99 18.24
CA MET A 85 -2.58 -17.24 18.62
C MET A 85 -3.18 -16.08 19.43
N ASP A 86 -2.38 -15.44 20.29
CA ASP A 86 -2.80 -14.31 21.12
C ASP A 86 -2.78 -12.97 20.33
N SER A 87 -2.28 -12.98 19.09
CA SER A 87 -2.20 -11.80 18.23
C SER A 87 -3.41 -11.65 17.31
N ASP A 88 -3.59 -10.45 16.74
CA ASP A 88 -4.66 -10.14 15.79
C ASP A 88 -4.45 -10.74 14.38
N VAL A 89 -3.51 -11.67 14.23
CA VAL A 89 -3.22 -12.33 12.94
C VAL A 89 -4.43 -13.14 12.44
N GLY A 90 -5.18 -13.76 13.37
CA GLY A 90 -6.43 -14.46 13.07
C GLY A 90 -6.26 -15.74 12.25
N ILE A 91 -5.04 -16.32 12.24
CA ILE A 91 -4.72 -17.55 11.54
C ILE A 91 -4.16 -18.55 12.56
N THR A 92 -4.71 -19.75 12.58
CA THR A 92 -4.23 -20.81 13.47
C THR A 92 -2.87 -21.34 12.99
N PRO A 93 -1.83 -21.31 13.81
CA PRO A 93 -0.53 -21.86 13.44
C PRO A 93 -0.56 -23.40 13.49
N GLU A 94 0.12 -24.02 12.53
CA GLU A 94 0.39 -25.45 12.49
C GLU A 94 1.89 -25.67 12.71
N ASN A 95 2.29 -26.53 13.66
CA ASN A 95 3.69 -26.82 13.87
C ASN A 95 3.99 -28.31 13.67
N ASN A 96 5.15 -28.62 13.11
CA ASN A 96 5.65 -29.97 12.93
C ASN A 96 6.84 -30.31 13.88
N GLY A 97 7.07 -29.49 14.89
CA GLY A 97 8.20 -29.61 15.83
C GLY A 97 9.49 -28.92 15.40
N GLU A 98 9.57 -28.42 14.18
CA GLU A 98 10.72 -27.69 13.64
C GLU A 98 10.35 -26.34 13.02
N VAL A 99 9.21 -26.28 12.36
CA VAL A 99 8.72 -25.11 11.62
C VAL A 99 7.25 -24.90 11.94
N ILE A 100 6.87 -23.65 12.21
CA ILE A 100 5.49 -23.24 12.32
C ILE A 100 5.03 -22.76 10.95
N ARG A 101 3.88 -23.24 10.49
CA ARG A 101 3.25 -22.84 9.23
C ARG A 101 1.95 -22.11 9.48
N LEU A 102 1.76 -21.00 8.79
CA LEU A 102 0.52 -20.25 8.77
C LEU A 102 -0.08 -20.38 7.37
N ASN A 103 -1.18 -21.13 7.26
CA ASN A 103 -1.90 -21.31 6.01
C ASN A 103 -2.97 -20.24 5.89
N ILE A 104 -2.82 -19.34 4.92
CA ILE A 104 -3.79 -18.28 4.66
C ILE A 104 -4.98 -18.88 3.89
N PRO A 105 -6.21 -18.77 4.44
CA PRO A 105 -7.39 -19.32 3.79
C PRO A 105 -7.65 -18.63 2.45
N VAL A 106 -8.11 -19.39 1.47
CA VAL A 106 -8.53 -18.85 0.16
C VAL A 106 -9.75 -17.97 0.37
N PRO A 107 -9.73 -16.71 -0.04
CA PRO A 107 -10.92 -15.87 0.03
C PRO A 107 -12.00 -16.40 -0.92
N THR A 108 -13.25 -16.36 -0.47
CA THR A 108 -14.41 -16.72 -1.31
C THR A 108 -14.52 -15.74 -2.48
N GLU A 109 -15.23 -16.14 -3.53
CA GLU A 109 -15.45 -15.26 -4.70
C GLU A 109 -16.16 -13.97 -4.32
N GLU A 110 -17.12 -14.05 -3.40
CA GLU A 110 -17.82 -12.88 -2.85
C GLU A 110 -16.82 -11.94 -2.14
N ARG A 111 -15.95 -12.50 -1.30
CA ARG A 111 -14.93 -11.73 -0.59
C ARG A 111 -13.95 -11.05 -1.55
N ARG A 112 -13.55 -11.72 -2.64
CA ARG A 112 -12.71 -11.13 -3.69
C ARG A 112 -13.39 -9.93 -4.35
N ARG A 113 -14.66 -10.06 -4.69
CA ARG A 113 -15.47 -8.97 -5.27
C ARG A 113 -15.56 -7.77 -4.33
N ASP A 114 -15.74 -8.02 -3.04
CA ASP A 114 -15.77 -6.94 -2.04
C ASP A 114 -14.40 -6.25 -1.89
N LEU A 115 -13.31 -7.00 -1.91
CA LEU A 115 -11.96 -6.44 -1.90
C LEU A 115 -11.70 -5.57 -3.14
N VAL A 116 -12.12 -6.01 -4.32
CA VAL A 116 -12.04 -5.21 -5.56
C VAL A 116 -12.84 -3.92 -5.44
N LYS A 117 -14.05 -3.95 -4.88
CA LYS A 117 -14.85 -2.75 -4.63
C LYS A 117 -14.14 -1.79 -3.67
N GLN A 118 -13.52 -2.30 -2.60
CA GLN A 118 -12.74 -1.50 -1.67
C GLN A 118 -11.54 -0.85 -2.35
N CYS A 119 -10.77 -1.61 -3.15
CA CYS A 119 -9.65 -1.07 -3.93
C CYS A 119 -10.09 0.05 -4.86
N ASN A 120 -11.17 -0.15 -5.61
CA ASN A 120 -11.71 0.85 -6.54
C ASN A 120 -12.15 2.12 -5.79
N LYS A 121 -12.76 1.99 -4.61
CA LYS A 121 -13.16 3.13 -3.78
C LYS A 121 -11.97 3.96 -3.28
N ILE A 122 -10.88 3.30 -2.91
CA ILE A 122 -9.65 3.97 -2.48
C ILE A 122 -8.98 4.67 -3.68
N ALA A 123 -8.94 4.01 -4.84
CA ALA A 123 -8.40 4.59 -6.06
C ALA A 123 -9.17 5.83 -6.51
N GLU A 124 -10.50 5.83 -6.43
CA GLU A 124 -11.29 7.02 -6.75
C GLU A 124 -10.96 8.20 -5.84
N LYS A 125 -10.70 7.97 -4.55
CA LYS A 125 -10.23 9.03 -3.65
C LYS A 125 -8.90 9.62 -4.11
N ALA A 126 -7.94 8.76 -4.48
CA ALA A 126 -6.64 9.23 -4.99
C ALA A 126 -6.78 10.00 -6.32
N LYS A 127 -7.65 9.55 -7.23
CA LYS A 127 -7.95 10.26 -8.49
C LYS A 127 -8.59 11.62 -8.24
N VAL A 128 -9.51 11.71 -7.27
CA VAL A 128 -10.12 12.99 -6.87
C VAL A 128 -9.06 13.95 -6.36
N GLU A 129 -8.10 13.48 -5.56
CA GLU A 129 -7.00 14.33 -5.09
C GLU A 129 -6.14 14.85 -6.25
N VAL A 130 -5.78 13.99 -7.21
CA VAL A 130 -5.03 14.42 -8.41
C VAL A 130 -5.82 15.47 -9.22
N ARG A 131 -7.14 15.29 -9.37
CA ARG A 131 -8.01 16.29 -10.05
C ARG A 131 -8.07 17.60 -9.26
N ASN A 132 -8.14 17.55 -7.93
CA ASN A 132 -8.15 18.73 -7.07
C ASN A 132 -6.84 19.51 -7.19
N VAL A 133 -5.70 18.80 -7.16
CA VAL A 133 -4.39 19.44 -7.37
C VAL A 133 -4.34 20.18 -8.70
N ARG A 134 -4.81 19.54 -9.78
CA ARG A 134 -4.88 20.20 -11.10
C ARG A 134 -5.77 21.45 -11.08
N ALA A 135 -6.96 21.36 -10.48
CA ALA A 135 -7.88 22.49 -10.38
C ALA A 135 -7.27 23.65 -9.59
N ASP A 136 -6.68 23.37 -8.42
CA ASP A 136 -6.02 24.38 -7.58
C ASP A 136 -4.90 25.13 -8.32
N ILE A 137 -4.08 24.40 -9.08
CA ILE A 137 -2.95 25.00 -9.80
C ILE A 137 -3.46 25.80 -11.00
N LYS A 138 -4.45 25.27 -11.74
CA LYS A 138 -5.07 26.00 -12.85
C LYS A 138 -5.64 27.35 -12.37
N ASP A 139 -6.33 27.37 -11.24
CA ASP A 139 -6.86 28.61 -10.65
C ASP A 139 -5.75 29.58 -10.22
N LYS A 140 -4.63 29.06 -9.69
CA LYS A 140 -3.45 29.88 -9.36
C LYS A 140 -2.81 30.49 -10.62
N LEU A 141 -2.65 29.73 -11.69
CA LEU A 141 -2.11 30.22 -12.96
C LEU A 141 -2.98 31.33 -13.53
N LYS A 142 -4.32 31.16 -13.56
CA LYS A 142 -5.25 32.20 -14.02
C LYS A 142 -5.19 33.47 -13.18
N LYS A 143 -5.03 33.36 -11.86
CA LYS A 143 -4.86 34.54 -11.00
C LYS A 143 -3.52 35.24 -11.26
N ALA A 144 -2.48 34.50 -11.56
CA ALA A 144 -1.14 35.04 -11.83
C ALA A 144 -1.07 35.88 -13.11
N ILE A 145 -1.99 35.69 -14.08
CA ILE A 145 -2.11 36.59 -15.24
C ILE A 145 -2.39 38.02 -14.78
N LYS A 146 -3.27 38.20 -13.76
CA LYS A 146 -3.58 39.52 -13.18
C LYS A 146 -2.37 40.15 -12.50
N ASP A 147 -1.43 39.33 -12.06
CA ASP A 147 -0.19 39.72 -11.38
C ASP A 147 1.01 39.80 -12.34
N GLY A 148 0.76 39.82 -13.67
CA GLY A 148 1.76 40.08 -14.70
C GLY A 148 2.38 38.84 -15.36
N LEU A 149 1.79 37.65 -15.19
CA LEU A 149 2.19 36.46 -15.95
C LEU A 149 1.65 36.61 -17.37
N SER A 150 2.49 36.34 -18.40
CA SER A 150 2.02 36.37 -19.80
C SER A 150 1.04 35.22 -20.10
N GLU A 151 0.07 35.46 -20.95
CA GLU A 151 -0.90 34.42 -21.37
C GLU A 151 -0.24 33.22 -22.05
N ASP A 152 0.87 33.43 -22.77
CA ASP A 152 1.60 32.34 -23.42
C ASP A 152 2.27 31.43 -22.39
N ASN A 153 2.88 32.00 -21.36
CA ASN A 153 3.46 31.22 -20.27
C ASN A 153 2.39 30.48 -19.43
N GLU A 154 1.20 31.07 -19.28
CA GLU A 154 0.07 30.39 -18.63
C GLU A 154 -0.40 29.18 -19.41
N LYS A 155 -0.57 29.33 -20.73
CA LYS A 155 -0.97 28.24 -21.63
C LYS A 155 0.05 27.09 -21.64
N GLU A 156 1.35 27.42 -21.69
CA GLU A 156 2.41 26.43 -21.64
C GLU A 156 2.39 25.69 -20.30
N ALA A 157 2.24 26.41 -19.19
CA ALA A 157 2.12 25.80 -17.86
C ALA A 157 0.86 24.94 -17.70
N GLU A 158 -0.26 25.34 -18.29
CA GLU A 158 -1.50 24.53 -18.30
C GLU A 158 -1.32 23.23 -19.09
N LEU A 159 -0.60 23.26 -20.23
CA LEU A 159 -0.28 22.05 -20.99
C LEU A 159 0.64 21.09 -20.20
N GLU A 160 1.66 21.61 -19.52
CA GLU A 160 2.52 20.79 -18.68
C GLU A 160 1.75 20.20 -17.49
N LEU A 161 0.90 20.99 -16.85
CA LEU A 161 0.04 20.53 -15.77
C LEU A 161 -0.91 19.42 -16.23
N GLN A 162 -1.45 19.53 -17.46
CA GLN A 162 -2.29 18.48 -18.03
C GLN A 162 -1.51 17.18 -18.28
N LYS A 163 -0.28 17.27 -18.79
CA LYS A 163 0.59 16.09 -18.97
C LYS A 163 0.90 15.40 -17.63
N LEU A 164 1.17 16.18 -16.59
CA LEU A 164 1.38 15.63 -15.23
C LEU A 164 0.12 14.94 -14.72
N HIS A 165 -1.04 15.58 -14.84
CA HIS A 165 -2.32 14.98 -14.47
C HIS A 165 -2.54 13.63 -15.16
N ASP A 166 -2.37 13.57 -16.47
CA ASP A 166 -2.61 12.35 -17.25
C ASP A 166 -1.60 11.24 -16.90
N LYS A 167 -0.33 11.61 -16.66
CA LYS A 167 0.72 10.70 -16.17
C LYS A 167 0.30 10.05 -14.85
N TYR A 168 -0.17 10.84 -13.89
CA TYR A 168 -0.53 10.31 -12.58
C TYR A 168 -1.86 9.55 -12.58
N ILE A 169 -2.86 9.97 -13.34
CA ILE A 169 -4.09 9.18 -13.53
C ILE A 169 -3.76 7.80 -14.11
N LYS A 170 -2.89 7.75 -15.13
CA LYS A 170 -2.45 6.47 -15.71
C LYS A 170 -1.70 5.61 -14.67
N LYS A 171 -0.81 6.20 -13.88
CA LYS A 171 -0.10 5.49 -12.80
C LYS A 171 -1.07 4.89 -11.77
N LEU A 172 -2.09 5.65 -11.37
CA LEU A 172 -3.13 5.16 -10.45
C LEU A 172 -3.95 4.01 -11.08
N ASP A 173 -4.29 4.11 -12.37
CA ASP A 173 -5.01 3.05 -13.08
C ASP A 173 -4.18 1.76 -13.19
N GLU A 174 -2.89 1.87 -13.44
CA GLU A 174 -1.97 0.72 -13.47
C GLU A 174 -1.85 0.04 -12.10
N LEU A 175 -1.72 0.81 -11.01
CA LEU A 175 -1.65 0.28 -9.65
C LEU A 175 -2.93 -0.50 -9.29
N ILE A 176 -4.09 0.05 -9.62
CA ILE A 176 -5.36 -0.61 -9.29
C ILE A 176 -5.61 -1.84 -10.16
N ALA A 177 -5.26 -1.78 -11.44
CA ALA A 177 -5.38 -2.92 -12.35
C ALA A 177 -4.50 -4.09 -11.89
N ALA A 178 -3.25 -3.81 -11.47
CA ALA A 178 -2.34 -4.80 -10.92
C ALA A 178 -2.91 -5.44 -9.65
N LYS A 179 -3.46 -4.62 -8.72
CA LYS A 179 -4.05 -5.12 -7.48
C LYS A 179 -5.32 -5.92 -7.71
N ASN A 180 -6.20 -5.49 -8.58
CA ASN A 180 -7.41 -6.21 -8.94
C ASN A 180 -7.07 -7.58 -9.57
N LYS A 181 -6.06 -7.63 -10.44
CA LYS A 181 -5.57 -8.88 -11.02
C LYS A 181 -5.00 -9.80 -9.94
N GLU A 182 -4.24 -9.25 -8.98
CA GLU A 182 -3.72 -10.01 -7.84
C GLU A 182 -4.85 -10.64 -7.03
N ILE A 183 -5.89 -9.88 -6.67
CA ILE A 183 -7.05 -10.35 -5.89
C ILE A 183 -7.80 -11.46 -6.62
N MET A 184 -7.94 -11.36 -7.93
CA MET A 184 -8.71 -12.32 -8.73
C MET A 184 -7.93 -13.58 -9.08
N THR A 185 -6.59 -13.57 -9.02
CA THR A 185 -5.74 -14.72 -9.38
C THR A 185 -5.34 -15.62 -8.20
N VAL A 186 -5.66 -15.26 -6.98
CA VAL A 186 -5.34 -16.05 -5.75
C VAL A 186 -6.31 -17.19 -5.51
#